data_25fb679d0335215b9a700075baad9aba
#
_entry.id   25fb679d0335215b9a700075baad9aba
#
_cell.length_a   1.000
_cell.length_b   1.000
_cell.length_c   1.000
_cell.angle_alpha   90.00
_cell.angle_beta   90.00
_cell.angle_gamma   90.00
#
_symmetry.space_group_name_H-M   'P 1'
#
loop_
_entity.id
_entity.type
_entity.pdbx_description
1 polymer ?
#
loop_
_entity_poly.entity_id
_entity_poly.type
_entity_poly.pdbx_seq_one_letter_code
_entity_poly.pdbx_strand_id
1 'polypeptide(L)'
;MYRLRTLFNFLQNDVRRKTNIVHFSKQIASSKAYRNYSTCPAGMKVTICGAAGNTGQPLALLLKQSPLLDEIALYDISPTCGYGMELSHVDTKCKISSFSGRHMLCDALKDAKVVVIVARDEEDSFEKSAPIITEIALQICNTCPETFTIVGTEPVESMVPLISEIQRLRNVYNPRKLLGCVELHCVRANTVLADFLRVPPESVRVPVIGGATPNTMVPVLSTAVHPGTLTQEHVECVTSCIMGGTEAVCASKGSRHATASLAGAFALARNTLNVVKGLQGGKVEQCAYVDCLGTCAPNCQFFASEVVLGSTGIEKNLGIPELTKFENCLLCKCLPYVQNEIARAIWLVYTMCQQCTCYNSPSPSECYVPPCLPCAPPTNWTCECPDSCRDEYLASICREMTCRCGNTELSWKPREFDFYTDRATKGRQSMMDHSAACNDCRMPKSVRIAQEIRNRAKTPRCLPT
;
A
#
# COMPACT_ATOMS: atom_id res chain seq x y z
N MET A 1 -16.93 14.72 -9.38
CA MET A 1 -16.84 15.59 -10.55
C MET A 1 -16.15 16.95 -10.27
N TYR A 2 -16.52 17.69 -9.22
CA TYR A 2 -15.94 19.00 -8.93
C TYR A 2 -14.44 18.95 -8.58
N ARG A 3 -14.01 17.98 -7.78
CA ARG A 3 -12.59 17.77 -7.38
C ARG A 3 -11.69 17.32 -8.54
N LEU A 4 -12.21 16.52 -9.47
CA LEU A 4 -11.49 16.12 -10.69
C LEU A 4 -11.27 17.30 -11.64
N ARG A 5 -12.24 18.25 -11.73
CA ARG A 5 -12.08 19.48 -12.50
C ARG A 5 -10.99 20.41 -11.94
N THR A 6 -10.85 20.45 -10.62
CA THR A 6 -9.81 21.27 -9.97
C THR A 6 -8.42 20.69 -10.21
N LEU A 7 -8.28 19.35 -10.19
CA LEU A 7 -7.05 18.66 -10.52
C LEU A 7 -6.67 18.85 -12.00
N PHE A 8 -7.66 18.82 -12.88
CA PHE A 8 -7.53 19.09 -14.30
C PHE A 8 -6.98 20.49 -14.60
N ASN A 9 -7.51 21.49 -13.92
CA ASN A 9 -7.02 22.87 -14.05
C ASN A 9 -5.58 23.03 -13.50
N PHE A 10 -5.20 22.24 -12.49
CA PHE A 10 -3.85 22.23 -11.96
C PHE A 10 -2.86 21.64 -12.98
N LEU A 11 -3.20 20.51 -13.62
CA LEU A 11 -2.39 19.89 -14.68
C LEU A 11 -2.19 20.83 -15.89
N GLN A 12 -3.24 21.54 -16.31
CA GLN A 12 -3.15 22.50 -17.42
C GLN A 12 -2.28 23.72 -17.06
N ASN A 13 -2.38 24.21 -15.82
CA ASN A 13 -1.62 25.37 -15.38
C ASN A 13 -0.12 25.06 -15.23
N ASP A 14 0.23 23.81 -14.91
CA ASP A 14 1.63 23.39 -14.78
C ASP A 14 2.33 23.28 -16.14
N VAL A 15 1.62 22.82 -17.17
CA VAL A 15 2.10 22.83 -18.55
C VAL A 15 2.30 24.25 -19.08
N ARG A 16 1.38 25.19 -18.78
CA ARG A 16 1.52 26.62 -19.17
C ARG A 16 2.61 27.36 -18.39
N ARG A 17 2.88 26.98 -17.13
CA ARG A 17 3.97 27.60 -16.34
C ARG A 17 5.36 27.28 -16.88
N LYS A 18 5.59 26.09 -17.47
CA LYS A 18 6.89 25.74 -18.05
C LYS A 18 7.27 26.61 -19.27
N THR A 19 6.29 27.12 -20.00
CA THR A 19 6.54 28.04 -21.13
C THR A 19 6.80 29.50 -20.68
N ASN A 20 6.39 29.88 -19.47
CA ASN A 20 6.57 31.24 -18.96
C ASN A 20 7.76 31.42 -17.99
N ILE A 21 8.39 30.32 -17.55
CA ILE A 21 9.52 30.37 -16.57
C ILE A 21 10.78 30.95 -17.18
N VAL A 22 10.95 30.93 -18.50
CA VAL A 22 12.14 31.51 -19.14
C VAL A 22 12.16 33.07 -19.07
N HIS A 23 11.02 33.71 -18.82
CA HIS A 23 10.96 35.21 -18.76
C HIS A 23 10.95 35.79 -17.33
N PHE A 24 10.71 34.97 -16.29
CA PHE A 24 10.59 35.46 -14.90
C PHE A 24 11.90 35.37 -14.10
N SER A 25 12.95 34.72 -14.64
CA SER A 25 14.24 34.55 -13.96
C SER A 25 15.14 35.80 -13.93
N LYS A 26 14.73 36.92 -14.57
CA LYS A 26 15.51 38.16 -14.61
C LYS A 26 15.07 39.27 -13.64
N GLN A 27 13.98 39.06 -12.87
CA GLN A 27 13.46 40.15 -12.01
C GLN A 27 13.55 39.90 -10.49
N ILE A 28 14.08 38.74 -10.02
CA ILE A 28 14.23 38.49 -8.56
C ILE A 28 15.71 38.54 -8.12
N ALA A 29 16.56 39.28 -8.85
CA ALA A 29 17.95 39.44 -8.46
C ALA A 29 18.19 40.61 -7.49
N SER A 30 17.16 41.21 -6.89
CA SER A 30 17.34 42.37 -6.00
C SER A 30 16.45 42.36 -4.74
N SER A 31 16.55 41.33 -3.92
CA SER A 31 16.25 41.44 -2.50
C SER A 31 17.22 40.60 -1.67
N LYS A 32 18.33 41.22 -1.29
CA LYS A 32 19.24 40.74 -0.26
C LYS A 32 18.52 40.72 1.07
N ALA A 33 18.03 39.55 1.49
CA ALA A 33 17.83 39.17 2.89
C ALA A 33 17.40 37.69 2.97
N TYR A 34 18.16 36.73 2.40
CA TYR A 34 18.10 35.36 2.85
C TYR A 34 19.42 35.02 3.52
N ARG A 35 19.33 34.74 4.81
CA ARG A 35 20.45 34.21 5.60
C ARG A 35 21.01 32.98 4.89
N ASN A 36 22.33 32.99 4.67
CA ASN A 36 23.10 31.82 4.28
C ASN A 36 22.89 30.72 5.32
N TYR A 37 21.95 29.79 5.06
CA TYR A 37 21.99 28.50 5.70
C TYR A 37 23.18 27.78 5.09
N SER A 38 24.20 27.54 5.91
CA SER A 38 25.36 26.71 5.56
C SER A 38 24.87 25.41 4.97
N THR A 39 25.50 24.97 3.89
CA THR A 39 25.33 23.64 3.28
C THR A 39 25.85 22.57 4.23
N CYS A 40 25.10 22.26 5.28
CA CYS A 40 25.26 20.98 5.96
C CYS A 40 24.90 19.89 4.96
N PRO A 41 25.63 18.76 4.90
CA PRO A 41 25.22 17.63 4.10
C PRO A 41 23.74 17.32 4.43
N ALA A 42 22.93 17.19 3.39
CA ALA A 42 21.48 17.05 3.55
C ALA A 42 21.18 15.88 4.49
N GLY A 43 20.70 16.19 5.71
CA GLY A 43 20.39 15.20 6.72
C GLY A 43 19.27 14.26 6.27
N MET A 44 19.05 13.17 6.98
CA MET A 44 17.97 12.21 6.71
C MET A 44 16.61 12.86 7.07
N LYS A 45 15.98 13.46 6.09
CA LYS A 45 14.64 14.06 6.19
C LYS A 45 13.58 13.07 5.70
N VAL A 46 12.55 12.84 6.54
CA VAL A 46 11.36 12.08 6.20
C VAL A 46 10.16 13.01 6.18
N THR A 47 9.39 13.02 5.07
CA THR A 47 8.14 13.77 4.97
C THR A 47 6.95 12.82 5.08
N ILE A 48 6.03 13.09 6.00
CA ILE A 48 4.78 12.34 6.18
C ILE A 48 3.65 13.15 5.54
N CYS A 49 3.06 12.62 4.47
CA CYS A 49 1.88 13.19 3.82
C CYS A 49 0.62 12.51 4.39
N GLY A 50 -0.24 13.27 5.06
CA GLY A 50 -1.37 12.79 5.86
C GLY A 50 -1.04 12.72 7.36
N ALA A 51 -0.18 13.63 7.83
CA ALA A 51 0.37 13.61 9.19
C ALA A 51 -0.65 13.89 10.29
N ALA A 52 -1.75 14.59 10.01
CA ALA A 52 -2.82 14.87 10.98
C ALA A 52 -3.81 13.70 11.15
N GLY A 53 -3.74 12.69 10.27
CA GLY A 53 -4.63 11.53 10.30
C GLY A 53 -4.33 10.56 11.44
N ASN A 54 -5.27 9.64 11.67
CA ASN A 54 -5.18 8.61 12.73
C ASN A 54 -3.97 7.68 12.63
N THR A 55 -3.37 7.55 11.44
CA THR A 55 -2.14 6.79 11.21
C THR A 55 -0.92 7.71 11.23
N GLY A 56 -1.06 8.94 10.73
CA GLY A 56 0.04 9.89 10.61
C GLY A 56 0.59 10.36 11.95
N GLN A 57 -0.27 10.66 12.92
CA GLN A 57 0.13 11.11 14.25
C GLN A 57 0.97 10.06 15.02
N PRO A 58 0.50 8.82 15.21
CA PRO A 58 1.32 7.80 15.88
C PRO A 58 2.56 7.41 15.07
N LEU A 59 2.51 7.45 13.73
CA LEU A 59 3.68 7.25 12.88
C LEU A 59 4.76 8.30 13.17
N ALA A 60 4.37 9.58 13.23
CA ALA A 60 5.29 10.67 13.52
C ALA A 60 5.96 10.52 14.89
N LEU A 61 5.20 10.10 15.92
CA LEU A 61 5.74 9.83 17.26
C LEU A 61 6.74 8.66 17.24
N LEU A 62 6.43 7.57 16.56
CA LEU A 62 7.32 6.41 16.46
C LEU A 62 8.61 6.74 15.72
N LEU A 63 8.54 7.53 14.64
CA LEU A 63 9.70 7.97 13.89
C LEU A 63 10.54 8.99 14.66
N LYS A 64 9.91 9.88 15.45
CA LYS A 64 10.59 10.89 16.27
C LYS A 64 11.59 10.29 17.26
N GLN A 65 11.34 9.09 17.74
CA GLN A 65 12.22 8.37 18.68
C GLN A 65 13.49 7.83 18.02
N SER A 66 13.52 7.75 16.67
CA SER A 66 14.62 7.11 15.96
C SER A 66 15.87 8.01 15.90
N PRO A 67 17.06 7.50 16.27
CA PRO A 67 18.29 8.23 16.12
C PRO A 67 18.77 8.33 14.66
N LEU A 68 18.13 7.64 13.73
CA LEU A 68 18.48 7.61 12.31
C LEU A 68 18.00 8.83 11.52
N LEU A 69 17.05 9.59 12.10
CA LEU A 69 16.41 10.71 11.43
C LEU A 69 16.94 12.05 11.96
N ASP A 70 17.14 12.99 11.06
CA ASP A 70 17.52 14.36 11.39
C ASP A 70 16.32 15.33 11.36
N GLU A 71 15.35 15.06 10.46
CA GLU A 71 14.14 15.87 10.36
C GLU A 71 12.93 15.02 9.97
N ILE A 72 11.76 15.33 10.56
CA ILE A 72 10.45 14.87 10.13
C ILE A 72 9.63 16.09 9.73
N ALA A 73 9.18 16.13 8.48
CA ALA A 73 8.25 17.12 7.97
C ALA A 73 6.82 16.55 8.05
N LEU A 74 5.96 17.22 8.79
CA LEU A 74 4.55 16.86 8.94
C LEU A 74 3.73 17.66 7.93
N TYR A 75 3.16 17.00 6.94
CA TYR A 75 2.29 17.63 5.96
C TYR A 75 0.87 17.07 6.00
N ASP A 76 -0.09 17.98 6.01
CA ASP A 76 -1.52 17.66 5.85
C ASP A 76 -2.27 18.87 5.28
N ILE A 77 -3.47 18.65 4.71
CA ILE A 77 -4.41 19.74 4.40
C ILE A 77 -4.99 20.34 5.66
N SER A 78 -5.13 19.54 6.72
CA SER A 78 -5.54 19.91 8.07
C SER A 78 -4.36 20.51 8.87
N PRO A 79 -4.61 21.28 9.94
CA PRO A 79 -3.56 21.88 10.74
C PRO A 79 -2.63 20.85 11.38
N THR A 80 -1.31 20.97 11.13
CA THR A 80 -0.27 20.10 11.73
C THR A 80 0.55 20.78 12.82
N CYS A 81 0.38 22.10 12.99
CA CYS A 81 1.23 22.92 13.86
C CYS A 81 1.18 22.49 15.34
N GLY A 82 -0.01 22.13 15.83
CA GLY A 82 -0.19 21.65 17.21
C GLY A 82 0.56 20.35 17.46
N TYR A 83 0.42 19.38 16.56
CA TYR A 83 1.14 18.10 16.65
C TYR A 83 2.66 18.29 16.54
N GLY A 84 3.10 19.19 15.66
CA GLY A 84 4.51 19.52 15.52
C GLY A 84 5.09 20.16 16.77
N MET A 85 4.36 21.04 17.42
CA MET A 85 4.76 21.64 18.70
C MET A 85 4.88 20.58 19.79
N GLU A 86 3.88 19.71 19.94
CA GLU A 86 3.87 18.62 20.92
C GLU A 86 5.06 17.67 20.69
N LEU A 87 5.28 17.21 19.47
CA LEU A 87 6.40 16.34 19.12
C LEU A 87 7.77 17.01 19.31
N SER A 88 7.85 18.34 19.22
CA SER A 88 9.07 19.08 19.48
C SER A 88 9.49 19.06 20.96
N HIS A 89 8.58 18.73 21.87
CA HIS A 89 8.90 18.54 23.29
C HIS A 89 9.54 17.18 23.60
N VAL A 90 9.51 16.24 22.64
CA VAL A 90 10.21 14.94 22.80
C VAL A 90 11.71 15.16 22.64
N ASP A 91 12.49 14.77 23.65
CA ASP A 91 13.92 15.04 23.85
C ASP A 91 14.86 14.21 22.93
N THR A 92 14.58 14.21 21.64
CA THR A 92 15.40 13.56 20.63
C THR A 92 15.98 14.59 19.66
N LYS A 93 17.11 14.25 19.00
CA LYS A 93 17.81 15.16 18.07
C LYS A 93 16.98 15.49 16.81
N CYS A 94 16.04 14.63 16.44
CA CYS A 94 15.24 14.77 15.24
C CYS A 94 14.38 16.04 15.28
N LYS A 95 14.53 16.92 14.31
CA LYS A 95 13.74 18.17 14.20
C LYS A 95 12.36 17.88 13.65
N ILE A 96 11.36 18.68 14.04
CA ILE A 96 10.01 18.62 13.50
C ILE A 96 9.74 19.92 12.75
N SER A 97 9.24 19.81 11.53
CA SER A 97 8.71 20.92 10.73
C SER A 97 7.26 20.63 10.35
N SER A 98 6.40 21.64 10.39
CA SER A 98 4.95 21.49 10.19
C SER A 98 4.50 22.30 8.99
N PHE A 99 3.72 21.68 8.12
CA PHE A 99 3.21 22.27 6.89
C PHE A 99 1.74 21.94 6.74
N SER A 100 0.89 22.96 6.58
CA SER A 100 -0.57 22.78 6.52
C SER A 100 -1.16 23.45 5.28
N GLY A 101 -2.10 22.76 4.66
CA GLY A 101 -2.77 23.25 3.46
C GLY A 101 -2.02 22.93 2.16
N ARG A 102 -2.75 22.92 1.05
CA ARG A 102 -2.23 22.47 -0.26
C ARG A 102 -1.01 23.25 -0.74
N HIS A 103 -0.97 24.57 -0.48
CA HIS A 103 0.11 25.44 -0.93
C HIS A 103 1.46 25.14 -0.27
N MET A 104 1.46 24.45 0.89
CA MET A 104 2.68 24.11 1.64
C MET A 104 3.28 22.74 1.24
N LEU A 105 2.62 21.98 0.35
CA LEU A 105 3.10 20.64 -0.04
C LEU A 105 4.50 20.68 -0.65
N CYS A 106 4.78 21.68 -1.50
CA CYS A 106 6.10 21.84 -2.11
C CYS A 106 7.20 22.04 -1.05
N ASP A 107 6.93 22.92 -0.07
CA ASP A 107 7.90 23.21 1.00
C ASP A 107 8.13 21.99 1.92
N ALA A 108 7.07 21.23 2.20
CA ALA A 108 7.16 19.99 2.98
C ALA A 108 8.04 18.94 2.29
N LEU A 109 7.93 18.82 0.96
CA LEU A 109 8.65 17.84 0.15
C LEU A 109 10.10 18.25 -0.16
N LYS A 110 10.44 19.52 -0.01
CA LYS A 110 11.78 20.01 -0.31
C LYS A 110 12.84 19.27 0.50
N ASP A 111 13.87 18.78 -0.19
CA ASP A 111 15.00 18.02 0.37
C ASP A 111 14.63 16.69 1.07
N ALA A 112 13.39 16.18 0.89
CA ALA A 112 12.97 14.91 1.43
C ALA A 112 13.79 13.75 0.84
N LYS A 113 14.36 12.90 1.69
CA LYS A 113 15.02 11.65 1.30
C LYS A 113 14.03 10.49 1.22
N VAL A 114 13.03 10.52 2.10
CA VAL A 114 11.94 9.56 2.12
C VAL A 114 10.62 10.30 2.25
N VAL A 115 9.63 9.93 1.45
CA VAL A 115 8.25 10.43 1.56
C VAL A 115 7.35 9.26 1.91
N VAL A 116 6.61 9.38 3.01
CA VAL A 116 5.63 8.39 3.46
C VAL A 116 4.23 8.95 3.22
N ILE A 117 3.45 8.27 2.41
CA ILE A 117 2.10 8.71 2.05
C ILE A 117 1.09 7.86 2.82
N VAL A 118 0.36 8.51 3.72
CA VAL A 118 -0.76 7.95 4.50
C VAL A 118 -2.02 8.81 4.37
N ALA A 119 -1.97 9.79 3.46
CA ALA A 119 -3.10 10.63 3.15
C ALA A 119 -4.20 9.83 2.46
N ARG A 120 -5.44 9.99 2.89
CA ARG A 120 -6.61 9.31 2.35
C ARG A 120 -7.86 10.17 2.53
N ASP A 121 -8.93 9.80 1.85
CA ASP A 121 -10.24 10.36 2.10
C ASP A 121 -10.91 9.69 3.32
N GLU A 122 -11.89 10.34 3.92
CA GLU A 122 -12.61 9.83 5.10
C GLU A 122 -13.37 8.53 4.84
N GLU A 123 -13.82 8.32 3.62
CA GLU A 123 -14.58 7.13 3.21
C GLU A 123 -13.70 5.93 2.83
N ASP A 124 -12.36 6.11 2.84
CA ASP A 124 -11.37 5.05 2.62
C ASP A 124 -11.53 4.29 1.28
N SER A 125 -12.06 5.00 0.25
CA SER A 125 -12.25 4.43 -1.08
C SER A 125 -11.12 4.86 -2.03
N PHE A 126 -10.79 3.97 -2.98
CA PHE A 126 -9.79 4.28 -4.01
C PHE A 126 -10.16 5.53 -4.81
N GLU A 127 -11.41 5.64 -5.27
CA GLU A 127 -11.90 6.74 -6.11
C GLU A 127 -11.77 8.10 -5.44
N LYS A 128 -11.96 8.14 -4.13
CA LYS A 128 -11.89 9.38 -3.35
C LYS A 128 -10.47 9.71 -2.93
N SER A 129 -9.67 8.70 -2.62
CA SER A 129 -8.28 8.88 -2.22
C SER A 129 -7.34 9.10 -3.42
N ALA A 130 -7.61 8.51 -4.59
CA ALA A 130 -6.76 8.62 -5.77
C ALA A 130 -6.49 10.07 -6.23
N PRO A 131 -7.44 11.03 -6.22
CA PRO A 131 -7.14 12.43 -6.53
C PRO A 131 -6.14 13.07 -5.56
N ILE A 132 -6.20 12.72 -4.27
CA ILE A 132 -5.29 13.23 -3.24
C ILE A 132 -3.89 12.68 -3.51
N ILE A 133 -3.79 11.38 -3.75
CA ILE A 133 -2.52 10.69 -4.04
C ILE A 133 -1.92 11.20 -5.36
N THR A 134 -2.74 11.45 -6.37
CA THR A 134 -2.29 12.04 -7.64
C THR A 134 -1.66 13.42 -7.44
N GLU A 135 -2.27 14.30 -6.64
CA GLU A 135 -1.74 15.63 -6.31
C GLU A 135 -0.37 15.51 -5.62
N ILE A 136 -0.26 14.61 -4.64
CA ILE A 136 1.00 14.36 -3.92
C ILE A 136 2.07 13.79 -4.87
N ALA A 137 1.72 12.80 -5.69
CA ALA A 137 2.65 12.17 -6.63
C ALA A 137 3.19 13.17 -7.68
N LEU A 138 2.32 14.03 -8.22
CA LEU A 138 2.73 15.09 -9.14
C LEU A 138 3.70 16.08 -8.47
N GLN A 139 3.44 16.43 -7.22
CA GLN A 139 4.30 17.36 -6.50
C GLN A 139 5.64 16.69 -6.14
N ILE A 140 5.67 15.40 -5.82
CA ILE A 140 6.92 14.63 -5.65
C ILE A 140 7.74 14.68 -6.94
N CYS A 141 7.13 14.40 -8.09
CA CYS A 141 7.82 14.46 -9.39
C CYS A 141 8.46 15.83 -9.67
N ASN A 142 7.84 16.91 -9.21
CA ASN A 142 8.31 18.27 -9.45
C ASN A 142 9.37 18.74 -8.44
N THR A 143 9.27 18.31 -7.18
CA THR A 143 10.06 18.86 -6.06
C THR A 143 11.21 17.97 -5.64
N CYS A 144 10.97 16.65 -5.56
CA CYS A 144 11.95 15.69 -5.05
C CYS A 144 11.89 14.34 -5.83
N PRO A 145 12.15 14.34 -7.16
CA PRO A 145 12.01 13.15 -8.00
C PRO A 145 12.89 11.98 -7.57
N GLU A 146 13.98 12.26 -6.87
CA GLU A 146 14.94 11.25 -6.40
C GLU A 146 14.61 10.69 -5.01
N THR A 147 13.50 11.10 -4.39
CA THR A 147 13.08 10.62 -3.07
C THR A 147 12.67 9.14 -3.12
N PHE A 148 12.81 8.45 -1.99
CA PHE A 148 12.22 7.15 -1.82
C PHE A 148 10.76 7.30 -1.35
N THR A 149 9.80 6.80 -2.11
CA THR A 149 8.37 6.91 -1.82
C THR A 149 7.83 5.63 -1.21
N ILE A 150 7.25 5.73 -0.02
CA ILE A 150 6.57 4.66 0.70
C ILE A 150 5.07 4.94 0.69
N VAL A 151 4.29 4.01 0.17
CA VAL A 151 2.84 4.12 0.08
C VAL A 151 2.22 3.29 1.21
N GLY A 152 1.59 3.97 2.16
CA GLY A 152 0.84 3.36 3.26
C GLY A 152 -0.67 3.56 3.14
N THR A 153 -1.12 4.27 2.10
CA THR A 153 -2.54 4.43 1.79
C THR A 153 -3.09 3.19 1.11
N GLU A 154 -4.13 2.61 1.69
CA GLU A 154 -4.84 1.45 1.12
C GLU A 154 -5.87 1.88 0.04
N PRO A 155 -6.16 1.01 -0.94
CA PRO A 155 -5.47 -0.24 -1.24
C PRO A 155 -4.12 -0.01 -1.95
N VAL A 156 -3.03 -0.54 -1.38
CA VAL A 156 -1.68 -0.34 -1.95
C VAL A 156 -1.55 -0.92 -3.35
N GLU A 157 -2.33 -1.95 -3.67
CA GLU A 157 -2.37 -2.64 -4.96
C GLU A 157 -2.81 -1.72 -6.10
N SER A 158 -3.59 -0.68 -5.80
CA SER A 158 -3.98 0.36 -6.76
C SER A 158 -3.15 1.62 -6.61
N MET A 159 -2.79 2.01 -5.37
CA MET A 159 -2.10 3.29 -5.13
C MET A 159 -0.65 3.28 -5.63
N VAL A 160 0.07 2.16 -5.50
CA VAL A 160 1.44 2.05 -6.03
C VAL A 160 1.48 2.11 -7.56
N PRO A 161 0.67 1.34 -8.31
CA PRO A 161 0.57 1.49 -9.75
C PRO A 161 0.15 2.91 -10.20
N LEU A 162 -0.80 3.54 -9.50
CA LEU A 162 -1.21 4.92 -9.76
C LEU A 162 -0.02 5.89 -9.72
N ILE A 163 0.77 5.84 -8.65
CA ILE A 163 1.96 6.69 -8.48
C ILE A 163 3.00 6.38 -9.55
N SER A 164 3.23 5.09 -9.84
CA SER A 164 4.22 4.68 -10.84
C SER A 164 3.89 5.22 -12.23
N GLU A 165 2.61 5.15 -12.64
CA GLU A 165 2.18 5.67 -13.95
C GLU A 165 2.31 7.19 -14.02
N ILE A 166 2.00 7.91 -12.94
CA ILE A 166 2.22 9.36 -12.85
C ILE A 166 3.72 9.70 -12.98
N GLN A 167 4.59 8.95 -12.31
CA GLN A 167 6.03 9.13 -12.40
C GLN A 167 6.57 8.77 -13.79
N ARG A 168 6.00 7.74 -14.47
CA ARG A 168 6.34 7.39 -15.87
C ARG A 168 5.97 8.53 -16.83
N LEU A 169 4.76 9.08 -16.70
CA LEU A 169 4.32 10.24 -17.50
C LEU A 169 5.22 11.46 -17.30
N ARG A 170 5.87 11.59 -16.14
CA ARG A 170 6.80 12.68 -15.85
C ARG A 170 8.27 12.32 -16.15
N ASN A 171 8.55 11.11 -16.64
CA ASN A 171 9.89 10.59 -16.93
C ASN A 171 10.84 10.59 -15.72
N VAL A 172 10.30 10.33 -14.51
CA VAL A 172 11.07 10.26 -13.26
C VAL A 172 10.87 8.94 -12.52
N TYR A 173 10.20 7.97 -13.15
CA TYR A 173 9.94 6.68 -12.51
C TYR A 173 11.22 5.89 -12.26
N ASN A 174 11.40 5.49 -11.02
CA ASN A 174 12.46 4.58 -10.61
C ASN A 174 11.88 3.44 -9.75
N PRO A 175 11.81 2.20 -10.27
CA PRO A 175 11.22 1.07 -9.54
C PRO A 175 11.96 0.73 -8.25
N ARG A 176 13.22 1.16 -8.09
CA ARG A 176 13.99 0.96 -6.86
C ARG A 176 13.62 1.92 -5.73
N LYS A 177 12.82 2.95 -6.01
CA LYS A 177 12.50 4.03 -5.06
C LYS A 177 11.00 4.18 -4.78
N LEU A 178 10.20 3.20 -5.15
CA LEU A 178 8.77 3.16 -4.88
C LEU A 178 8.39 1.81 -4.30
N LEU A 179 7.73 1.80 -3.14
CA LEU A 179 7.14 0.60 -2.57
C LEU A 179 5.81 0.89 -1.87
N GLY A 180 4.95 -0.12 -1.80
CA GLY A 180 3.77 -0.17 -0.96
C GLY A 180 4.06 -0.96 0.32
N CYS A 181 3.57 -0.45 1.45
CA CYS A 181 3.78 -1.06 2.75
C CYS A 181 2.79 -2.19 3.00
N VAL A 182 3.27 -3.43 3.04
CA VAL A 182 2.50 -4.62 3.46
C VAL A 182 2.88 -5.11 4.87
N GLU A 183 3.74 -4.37 5.54
CA GLU A 183 4.36 -4.75 6.81
C GLU A 183 3.36 -4.98 7.95
N LEU A 184 2.18 -4.34 7.93
CA LEU A 184 1.12 -4.59 8.90
C LEU A 184 0.71 -6.07 8.92
N HIS A 185 0.66 -6.70 7.75
CA HIS A 185 0.26 -8.10 7.63
C HIS A 185 1.38 -9.05 8.12
N CYS A 186 2.65 -8.68 7.89
CA CYS A 186 3.80 -9.41 8.43
C CYS A 186 3.84 -9.32 9.97
N VAL A 187 3.63 -8.10 10.55
CA VAL A 187 3.54 -7.91 12.01
C VAL A 187 2.43 -8.76 12.60
N ARG A 188 1.26 -8.75 11.96
CA ARG A 188 0.10 -9.55 12.40
C ARG A 188 0.37 -11.04 12.28
N ALA A 189 0.94 -11.49 11.17
CA ALA A 189 1.28 -12.88 10.93
C ALA A 189 2.29 -13.41 11.97
N ASN A 190 3.32 -12.63 12.27
CA ASN A 190 4.28 -12.96 13.31
C ASN A 190 3.62 -13.10 14.68
N THR A 191 2.76 -12.14 15.06
CA THR A 191 2.07 -12.17 16.36
C THR A 191 1.12 -13.36 16.46
N VAL A 192 0.28 -13.59 15.44
CA VAL A 192 -0.70 -14.69 15.46
C VAL A 192 -0.01 -16.05 15.50
N LEU A 193 1.04 -16.24 14.68
CA LEU A 193 1.78 -17.50 14.68
C LEU A 193 2.56 -17.71 15.98
N ALA A 194 3.18 -16.67 16.52
CA ALA A 194 3.91 -16.72 17.79
C ALA A 194 2.99 -17.06 18.96
N ASP A 195 1.81 -16.45 19.04
CA ASP A 195 0.79 -16.78 20.04
C ASP A 195 0.34 -18.24 19.92
N PHE A 196 0.18 -18.73 18.68
CA PHE A 196 -0.18 -20.13 18.43
C PHE A 196 0.91 -21.09 18.90
N LEU A 197 2.18 -20.79 18.58
CA LEU A 197 3.34 -21.60 18.93
C LEU A 197 3.81 -21.40 20.40
N ARG A 198 3.29 -20.35 21.08
CA ARG A 198 3.70 -19.94 22.43
C ARG A 198 5.18 -19.55 22.51
N VAL A 199 5.64 -18.82 21.53
CA VAL A 199 7.01 -18.29 21.45
C VAL A 199 6.97 -16.75 21.39
N PRO A 200 8.08 -16.05 21.68
CA PRO A 200 8.14 -14.60 21.50
C PRO A 200 7.92 -14.19 20.01
N PRO A 201 7.13 -13.15 19.71
CA PRO A 201 6.88 -12.69 18.33
C PRO A 201 8.15 -12.34 17.56
N GLU A 202 9.19 -11.91 18.25
CA GLU A 202 10.50 -11.54 17.68
C GLU A 202 11.25 -12.76 17.11
N SER A 203 10.91 -13.98 17.56
CA SER A 203 11.51 -15.22 17.07
C SER A 203 10.85 -15.77 15.80
N VAL A 204 9.76 -15.12 15.35
CA VAL A 204 8.95 -15.60 14.23
C VAL A 204 9.02 -14.56 13.09
N ARG A 205 9.21 -15.07 11.86
CA ARG A 205 9.17 -14.26 10.65
C ARG A 205 8.32 -14.95 9.60
N VAL A 206 7.14 -14.42 9.35
CA VAL A 206 6.21 -14.89 8.32
C VAL A 206 6.18 -13.88 7.19
N PRO A 207 6.70 -14.22 6.02
CA PRO A 207 6.55 -13.37 4.84
C PRO A 207 5.07 -13.34 4.41
N VAL A 208 4.63 -12.17 3.95
CA VAL A 208 3.32 -12.01 3.32
C VAL A 208 3.54 -11.55 1.89
N ILE A 209 3.08 -12.34 0.93
CA ILE A 209 3.21 -12.08 -0.49
C ILE A 209 1.83 -11.75 -1.11
N GLY A 210 1.81 -11.30 -2.37
CA GLY A 210 0.58 -10.95 -3.07
C GLY A 210 0.26 -9.47 -2.98
N GLY A 211 -0.55 -9.10 -2.00
CA GLY A 211 -0.98 -7.73 -1.73
C GLY A 211 -1.22 -7.48 -0.25
N ALA A 212 -2.06 -6.48 0.06
CA ALA A 212 -2.34 -6.02 1.43
C ALA A 212 -3.82 -6.15 1.83
N THR A 213 -4.69 -6.61 0.94
CA THR A 213 -6.09 -6.85 1.27
C THR A 213 -6.34 -8.32 1.58
N PRO A 214 -7.43 -8.68 2.28
CA PRO A 214 -7.75 -10.08 2.59
C PRO A 214 -7.81 -11.00 1.36
N ASN A 215 -8.20 -10.47 0.20
CA ASN A 215 -8.32 -11.24 -1.04
C ASN A 215 -7.01 -11.33 -1.83
N THR A 216 -6.02 -10.52 -1.48
CA THR A 216 -4.75 -10.42 -2.23
C THR A 216 -3.55 -10.90 -1.43
N MET A 217 -3.63 -10.98 -0.10
CA MET A 217 -2.51 -11.41 0.73
C MET A 217 -2.40 -12.94 0.83
N VAL A 218 -1.18 -13.42 0.82
CA VAL A 218 -0.83 -14.83 1.05
C VAL A 218 0.24 -14.90 2.14
N PRO A 219 -0.13 -15.21 3.39
CA PRO A 219 0.85 -15.47 4.44
C PRO A 219 1.56 -16.80 4.19
N VAL A 220 2.90 -16.79 4.11
CA VAL A 220 3.69 -17.99 3.82
C VAL A 220 4.18 -18.59 5.12
N LEU A 221 3.33 -19.40 5.77
CA LEU A 221 3.62 -20.03 7.04
C LEU A 221 4.69 -21.10 6.93
N SER A 222 4.79 -21.74 5.76
CA SER A 222 5.74 -22.84 5.50
C SER A 222 7.21 -22.43 5.64
N THR A 223 7.52 -21.17 5.43
CA THR A 223 8.89 -20.64 5.61
C THR A 223 9.23 -20.32 7.07
N ALA A 224 8.22 -20.14 7.91
CA ALA A 224 8.38 -19.73 9.30
C ALA A 224 8.43 -20.90 10.29
N VAL A 225 8.03 -22.11 9.88
CA VAL A 225 7.99 -23.29 10.74
C VAL A 225 8.56 -24.52 10.03
N HIS A 226 9.11 -25.45 10.80
CA HIS A 226 9.58 -26.71 10.22
C HIS A 226 8.40 -27.56 9.69
N PRO A 227 8.60 -28.30 8.59
CA PRO A 227 7.59 -29.22 8.07
C PRO A 227 7.05 -30.14 9.16
N GLY A 228 5.73 -30.30 9.24
CA GLY A 228 5.06 -31.14 10.23
C GLY A 228 4.80 -30.50 11.60
N THR A 229 5.27 -29.26 11.85
CA THR A 229 4.97 -28.52 13.09
C THR A 229 3.49 -28.15 13.19
N LEU A 230 2.87 -27.77 12.06
CA LEU A 230 1.46 -27.43 11.96
C LEU A 230 0.70 -28.51 11.19
N THR A 231 -0.48 -28.88 11.68
CA THR A 231 -1.43 -29.67 10.88
C THR A 231 -2.09 -28.77 9.84
N GLN A 232 -2.71 -29.35 8.82
CA GLN A 232 -3.44 -28.59 7.80
C GLN A 232 -4.52 -27.70 8.43
N GLU A 233 -5.29 -28.19 9.40
CA GLU A 233 -6.29 -27.39 10.12
C GLU A 233 -5.67 -26.20 10.86
N HIS A 234 -4.47 -26.37 11.44
CA HIS A 234 -3.75 -25.29 12.10
C HIS A 234 -3.33 -24.22 11.09
N VAL A 235 -2.80 -24.61 9.92
CA VAL A 235 -2.41 -23.69 8.85
C VAL A 235 -3.61 -22.88 8.37
N GLU A 236 -4.74 -23.52 8.11
CA GLU A 236 -5.98 -22.86 7.68
C GLU A 236 -6.50 -21.88 8.73
N CYS A 237 -6.52 -22.30 10.00
CA CYS A 237 -6.96 -21.45 11.12
C CYS A 237 -6.06 -20.21 11.28
N VAL A 238 -4.74 -20.39 11.35
CA VAL A 238 -3.77 -19.30 11.51
C VAL A 238 -3.86 -18.32 10.31
N THR A 239 -3.91 -18.86 9.10
CA THR A 239 -4.06 -18.06 7.87
C THR A 239 -5.35 -17.24 7.91
N SER A 240 -6.47 -17.85 8.27
CA SER A 240 -7.77 -17.14 8.37
C SER A 240 -7.73 -16.02 9.42
N CYS A 241 -7.08 -16.25 10.56
CA CYS A 241 -6.90 -15.21 11.59
C CYS A 241 -6.05 -14.03 11.10
N ILE A 242 -5.00 -14.31 10.32
CA ILE A 242 -4.14 -13.27 9.75
C ILE A 242 -4.93 -12.44 8.73
N MET A 243 -5.60 -13.09 7.78
CA MET A 243 -6.34 -12.44 6.71
C MET A 243 -7.55 -11.64 7.23
N GLY A 244 -8.28 -12.18 8.22
CA GLY A 244 -9.44 -11.51 8.82
C GLY A 244 -9.11 -10.45 9.88
N GLY A 245 -7.83 -10.19 10.16
CA GLY A 245 -7.43 -9.34 11.29
C GLY A 245 -7.85 -7.88 11.17
N THR A 246 -7.96 -7.30 9.98
CA THR A 246 -8.46 -5.93 9.80
C THR A 246 -9.95 -5.84 10.08
N GLU A 247 -10.74 -6.79 9.57
CA GLU A 247 -12.18 -6.87 9.85
C GLU A 247 -12.46 -7.06 11.33
N ALA A 248 -11.68 -7.90 12.02
CA ALA A 248 -11.79 -8.11 13.45
C ALA A 248 -11.55 -6.83 14.26
N VAL A 249 -10.57 -6.00 13.87
CA VAL A 249 -10.30 -4.69 14.49
C VAL A 249 -11.45 -3.73 14.23
N CYS A 250 -11.96 -3.64 12.99
CA CYS A 250 -13.09 -2.79 12.64
C CYS A 250 -14.35 -3.17 13.43
N ALA A 251 -14.65 -4.46 13.52
CA ALA A 251 -15.76 -4.97 14.31
C ALA A 251 -15.62 -4.63 15.80
N SER A 252 -14.42 -4.77 16.36
CA SER A 252 -14.14 -4.48 17.78
C SER A 252 -14.22 -2.99 18.09
N LYS A 253 -13.92 -2.11 17.13
CA LYS A 253 -14.05 -0.66 17.28
C LYS A 253 -15.48 -0.15 17.04
N GLY A 254 -16.40 -1.01 16.62
CA GLY A 254 -17.80 -0.65 16.38
C GLY A 254 -18.04 0.28 15.19
N SER A 255 -17.08 0.45 14.32
CA SER A 255 -17.19 1.31 13.14
C SER A 255 -16.60 0.64 11.91
N ARG A 256 -17.30 0.71 10.78
CA ARG A 256 -16.83 0.23 9.48
C ARG A 256 -15.66 1.05 8.92
N HIS A 257 -15.54 2.31 9.35
CA HIS A 257 -14.46 3.22 8.98
C HIS A 257 -13.29 3.21 9.98
N ALA A 258 -13.37 2.37 11.02
CA ALA A 258 -12.27 2.19 11.93
C ALA A 258 -11.18 1.35 11.26
N THR A 259 -9.95 1.85 11.25
CA THR A 259 -8.79 1.15 10.71
C THR A 259 -7.86 0.68 11.82
N ALA A 260 -6.97 -0.24 11.51
CA ALA A 260 -5.89 -0.67 12.40
C ALA A 260 -4.77 0.39 12.49
N SER A 261 -5.14 1.66 12.73
CA SER A 261 -4.25 2.83 12.62
C SER A 261 -3.00 2.76 13.50
N LEU A 262 -3.10 2.24 14.72
CA LEU A 262 -1.94 2.12 15.60
C LEU A 262 -0.97 1.03 15.15
N ALA A 263 -1.47 -0.17 14.82
CA ALA A 263 -0.65 -1.25 14.29
C ALA A 263 -0.11 -0.91 12.90
N GLY A 264 -0.91 -0.21 12.08
CA GLY A 264 -0.50 0.33 10.78
C GLY A 264 0.63 1.34 10.90
N ALA A 265 0.53 2.28 11.85
CA ALA A 265 1.59 3.24 12.14
C ALA A 265 2.89 2.56 12.61
N PHE A 266 2.78 1.55 13.47
CA PHE A 266 3.93 0.75 13.90
C PHE A 266 4.61 0.05 12.72
N ALA A 267 3.82 -0.62 11.87
CA ALA A 267 4.32 -1.30 10.70
C ALA A 267 4.99 -0.33 9.70
N LEU A 268 4.36 0.81 9.43
CA LEU A 268 4.93 1.87 8.59
C LEU A 268 6.20 2.47 9.18
N ALA A 269 6.26 2.70 10.50
CA ALA A 269 7.48 3.17 11.15
C ALA A 269 8.62 2.18 10.97
N ARG A 270 8.38 0.87 11.19
CA ARG A 270 9.34 -0.20 10.97
C ARG A 270 9.80 -0.25 9.51
N ASN A 271 8.86 -0.21 8.57
CA ASN A 271 9.15 -0.18 7.13
C ASN A 271 9.98 1.05 6.76
N THR A 272 9.60 2.24 7.21
CA THR A 272 10.32 3.50 6.94
C THR A 272 11.75 3.46 7.49
N LEU A 273 11.93 3.00 8.72
CA LEU A 273 13.26 2.90 9.33
C LEU A 273 14.14 1.85 8.64
N ASN A 274 13.57 0.78 8.11
CA ASN A 274 14.29 -0.20 7.29
C ASN A 274 14.78 0.42 5.97
N VAL A 275 13.93 1.21 5.29
CA VAL A 275 14.32 1.98 4.10
C VAL A 275 15.46 2.95 4.46
N VAL A 276 15.32 3.69 5.55
CA VAL A 276 16.36 4.63 6.02
C VAL A 276 17.68 3.92 6.29
N LYS A 277 17.66 2.78 6.99
CA LYS A 277 18.85 1.95 7.24
C LYS A 277 19.51 1.49 5.93
N GLY A 278 18.69 1.05 4.95
CA GLY A 278 19.18 0.71 3.62
C GLY A 278 19.89 1.89 2.96
N LEU A 279 19.22 3.04 2.87
CA LEU A 279 19.79 4.26 2.26
C LEU A 279 21.08 4.76 2.95
N GLN A 280 21.26 4.45 4.24
CA GLN A 280 22.47 4.72 4.99
C GLN A 280 23.58 3.65 4.80
N GLY A 281 23.39 2.70 3.88
CA GLY A 281 24.38 1.68 3.51
C GLY A 281 24.22 0.34 4.20
N GLY A 282 23.18 0.16 5.04
CA GLY A 282 22.79 -1.14 5.58
C GLY A 282 22.14 -2.02 4.52
N LYS A 283 22.07 -3.33 4.79
CA LYS A 283 21.24 -4.26 4.01
C LYS A 283 20.14 -4.78 4.90
N VAL A 284 18.89 -4.60 4.44
CA VAL A 284 17.70 -4.98 5.20
C VAL A 284 16.74 -5.73 4.31
N GLU A 285 16.26 -6.87 4.78
CA GLU A 285 15.22 -7.64 4.12
C GLU A 285 13.87 -7.33 4.73
N GLN A 286 12.87 -7.11 3.87
CA GLN A 286 11.48 -6.92 4.29
C GLN A 286 10.51 -7.31 3.18
N CYS A 287 9.24 -7.54 3.52
CA CYS A 287 8.18 -7.63 2.54
C CYS A 287 7.75 -6.24 2.08
N ALA A 288 7.52 -6.09 0.78
CA ALA A 288 7.02 -4.86 0.20
C ALA A 288 6.26 -5.13 -1.10
N TYR A 289 5.26 -4.32 -1.40
CA TYR A 289 4.57 -4.33 -2.68
C TYR A 289 5.34 -3.46 -3.66
N VAL A 290 5.91 -4.07 -4.69
CA VAL A 290 6.89 -3.45 -5.59
C VAL A 290 6.66 -3.81 -7.05
N ASP A 291 7.25 -3.03 -7.96
CA ASP A 291 7.34 -3.39 -9.37
C ASP A 291 8.26 -4.62 -9.51
N CYS A 292 7.69 -5.72 -9.94
CA CYS A 292 8.38 -7.00 -10.09
C CYS A 292 9.09 -7.14 -11.43
N LEU A 293 8.88 -6.22 -12.38
CA LEU A 293 9.39 -6.37 -13.74
C LEU A 293 9.04 -7.73 -14.39
N GLY A 294 7.90 -8.33 -13.97
CA GLY A 294 7.47 -9.66 -14.44
C GLY A 294 8.21 -10.86 -13.83
N THR A 295 9.06 -10.64 -12.81
CA THR A 295 9.89 -11.73 -12.23
C THR A 295 9.22 -12.49 -11.07
N CYS A 296 8.23 -11.88 -10.38
CA CYS A 296 7.65 -12.50 -9.19
C CYS A 296 6.42 -13.37 -9.50
N ALA A 297 5.45 -12.81 -10.20
CA ALA A 297 4.20 -13.51 -10.49
C ALA A 297 3.83 -13.37 -11.96
N PRO A 298 3.30 -14.43 -12.58
CA PRO A 298 2.88 -14.38 -13.97
C PRO A 298 1.87 -13.26 -14.20
N ASN A 299 2.13 -12.43 -15.19
CA ASN A 299 1.25 -11.35 -15.65
C ASN A 299 0.90 -10.28 -14.57
N CYS A 300 1.65 -10.20 -13.48
CA CYS A 300 1.54 -9.12 -12.50
C CYS A 300 2.78 -8.22 -12.57
N GLN A 301 2.58 -6.96 -12.91
CA GLN A 301 3.67 -5.98 -12.90
C GLN A 301 4.06 -5.62 -11.45
N PHE A 302 3.10 -5.53 -10.56
CA PHE A 302 3.30 -5.23 -9.15
C PHE A 302 2.86 -6.39 -8.28
N PHE A 303 3.66 -6.70 -7.26
CA PHE A 303 3.37 -7.82 -6.37
C PHE A 303 4.11 -7.63 -5.04
N ALA A 304 3.51 -8.08 -3.93
CA ALA A 304 4.19 -8.10 -2.65
C ALA A 304 5.12 -9.32 -2.57
N SER A 305 6.37 -9.06 -2.28
CA SER A 305 7.41 -10.09 -2.12
C SER A 305 8.47 -9.64 -1.13
N GLU A 306 9.38 -10.51 -0.73
CA GLU A 306 10.55 -10.12 0.04
C GLU A 306 11.56 -9.40 -0.86
N VAL A 307 12.06 -8.28 -0.37
CA VAL A 307 13.04 -7.43 -1.06
C VAL A 307 14.23 -7.14 -0.16
N VAL A 308 15.39 -6.94 -0.77
CA VAL A 308 16.59 -6.45 -0.10
C VAL A 308 16.72 -4.96 -0.37
N LEU A 309 16.70 -4.17 0.70
CA LEU A 309 16.96 -2.74 0.67
C LEU A 309 18.45 -2.46 0.86
N GLY A 310 18.97 -1.46 0.17
CA GLY A 310 20.34 -0.98 0.28
C GLY A 310 20.47 0.49 -0.09
N SER A 311 21.68 0.96 -0.34
CA SER A 311 21.99 2.38 -0.54
C SER A 311 21.31 3.01 -1.77
N THR A 312 20.95 2.22 -2.75
CA THR A 312 20.26 2.68 -3.97
C THR A 312 18.74 2.51 -3.90
N GLY A 313 18.21 2.05 -2.77
CA GLY A 313 16.81 1.68 -2.57
C GLY A 313 16.62 0.17 -2.63
N ILE A 314 15.66 -0.32 -3.40
CA ILE A 314 15.42 -1.76 -3.60
C ILE A 314 16.54 -2.31 -4.51
N GLU A 315 17.42 -3.12 -3.95
CA GLU A 315 18.57 -3.67 -4.68
C GLU A 315 18.23 -5.02 -5.30
N LYS A 316 17.43 -5.82 -4.61
CA LYS A 316 17.05 -7.17 -5.08
C LYS A 316 15.62 -7.48 -4.66
N ASN A 317 14.87 -8.10 -5.57
CA ASN A 317 13.62 -8.79 -5.26
C ASN A 317 13.93 -10.28 -5.13
N LEU A 318 13.52 -10.89 -4.01
CA LEU A 318 13.78 -12.31 -3.73
C LEU A 318 12.76 -13.24 -4.39
N GLY A 319 11.66 -12.68 -4.92
CA GLY A 319 10.63 -13.43 -5.60
C GLY A 319 9.66 -14.12 -4.65
N ILE A 320 9.01 -15.16 -5.17
CA ILE A 320 8.08 -16.01 -4.42
C ILE A 320 8.89 -17.20 -3.86
N PRO A 321 8.84 -17.47 -2.55
CA PRO A 321 9.48 -18.67 -1.96
C PRO A 321 8.77 -19.95 -2.40
N GLU A 322 9.36 -21.09 -2.06
CA GLU A 322 8.67 -22.38 -2.24
C GLU A 322 7.39 -22.41 -1.40
N LEU A 323 6.28 -22.72 -2.05
CA LEU A 323 4.95 -22.71 -1.46
C LEU A 323 4.42 -24.13 -1.30
N THR A 324 3.68 -24.37 -0.23
CA THR A 324 2.85 -25.58 -0.07
C THR A 324 1.69 -25.57 -1.07
N LYS A 325 1.01 -26.70 -1.23
CA LYS A 325 -0.19 -26.81 -2.08
C LYS A 325 -1.29 -25.82 -1.63
N PHE A 326 -1.45 -25.64 -0.34
CA PHE A 326 -2.43 -24.70 0.22
C PHE A 326 -2.07 -23.24 -0.09
N GLU A 327 -0.82 -22.85 0.12
CA GLU A 327 -0.32 -21.50 -0.18
C GLU A 327 -0.38 -21.21 -1.69
N ASN A 328 -0.06 -22.19 -2.54
CA ASN A 328 -0.24 -22.07 -3.99
C ASN A 328 -1.72 -21.85 -4.37
N CYS A 329 -2.64 -22.55 -3.72
CA CYS A 329 -4.07 -22.33 -3.92
C CYS A 329 -4.48 -20.89 -3.55
N LEU A 330 -3.97 -20.35 -2.44
CA LEU A 330 -4.19 -18.97 -2.05
C LEU A 330 -3.59 -18.00 -3.09
N LEU A 331 -2.39 -18.28 -3.58
CA LEU A 331 -1.73 -17.50 -4.61
C LEU A 331 -2.58 -17.43 -5.89
N CYS A 332 -3.05 -18.59 -6.38
CA CYS A 332 -3.92 -18.64 -7.55
C CYS A 332 -5.22 -17.84 -7.37
N LYS A 333 -5.78 -17.83 -6.16
CA LYS A 333 -6.98 -17.05 -5.84
C LYS A 333 -6.70 -15.54 -5.77
N CYS A 334 -5.53 -15.13 -5.31
CA CYS A 334 -5.20 -13.71 -5.12
C CYS A 334 -4.84 -13.00 -6.44
N LEU A 335 -4.21 -13.69 -7.39
CA LEU A 335 -3.69 -13.08 -8.61
C LEU A 335 -4.72 -12.27 -9.42
N PRO A 336 -5.95 -12.76 -9.68
CA PRO A 336 -6.95 -11.98 -10.41
C PRO A 336 -7.34 -10.68 -9.70
N TYR A 337 -7.38 -10.68 -8.37
CA TYR A 337 -7.69 -9.48 -7.61
C TYR A 337 -6.56 -8.45 -7.69
N VAL A 338 -5.30 -8.90 -7.55
CA VAL A 338 -4.13 -8.01 -7.71
C VAL A 338 -4.09 -7.41 -9.11
N GLN A 339 -4.31 -8.22 -10.15
CA GLN A 339 -4.36 -7.75 -11.54
C GLN A 339 -5.45 -6.72 -11.77
N ASN A 340 -6.64 -6.94 -11.21
CA ASN A 340 -7.75 -6.02 -11.34
C ASN A 340 -7.46 -4.66 -10.67
N GLU A 341 -6.85 -4.65 -9.47
CA GLU A 341 -6.48 -3.41 -8.80
C GLU A 341 -5.39 -2.63 -9.55
N ILE A 342 -4.40 -3.33 -10.15
CA ILE A 342 -3.39 -2.71 -11.01
C ILE A 342 -4.08 -2.09 -12.25
N ALA A 343 -4.95 -2.85 -12.91
CA ALA A 343 -5.67 -2.39 -14.10
C ALA A 343 -6.54 -1.16 -13.81
N ARG A 344 -7.22 -1.13 -12.66
CA ARG A 344 -8.03 -0.01 -12.20
C ARG A 344 -7.22 1.28 -12.05
N ALA A 345 -6.04 1.19 -11.48
CA ALA A 345 -5.14 2.34 -11.33
C ALA A 345 -4.62 2.86 -12.68
N ILE A 346 -4.16 1.96 -13.55
CA ILE A 346 -3.68 2.31 -14.90
C ILE A 346 -4.80 2.96 -15.71
N TRP A 347 -6.01 2.39 -15.66
CA TRP A 347 -7.18 2.94 -16.33
C TRP A 347 -7.54 4.35 -15.87
N LEU A 348 -7.44 4.61 -14.56
CA LEU A 348 -7.70 5.95 -14.03
C LEU A 348 -6.72 6.97 -14.62
N VAL A 349 -5.42 6.66 -14.64
CA VAL A 349 -4.41 7.55 -15.22
C VAL A 349 -4.64 7.77 -16.71
N TYR A 350 -4.96 6.70 -17.44
CA TYR A 350 -5.27 6.77 -18.87
C TYR A 350 -6.47 7.69 -19.16
N THR A 351 -7.57 7.53 -18.42
CA THR A 351 -8.76 8.40 -18.59
C THR A 351 -8.46 9.86 -18.26
N MET A 352 -7.64 10.11 -17.25
CA MET A 352 -7.18 11.47 -16.93
C MET A 352 -6.37 12.07 -18.09
N CYS A 353 -5.49 11.29 -18.73
CA CYS A 353 -4.70 11.75 -19.88
C CYS A 353 -5.56 12.01 -21.10
N GLN A 354 -6.54 11.14 -21.43
CA GLN A 354 -7.44 11.36 -22.57
C GLN A 354 -8.27 12.64 -22.40
N GLN A 355 -8.76 12.92 -21.22
CA GLN A 355 -9.49 14.17 -20.95
C GLN A 355 -8.62 15.41 -21.13
N CYS A 356 -7.29 15.29 -20.97
CA CYS A 356 -6.35 16.37 -21.23
C CYS A 356 -6.13 16.64 -22.73
N THR A 357 -6.08 15.58 -23.56
CA THR A 357 -5.74 15.69 -24.99
C THR A 357 -6.89 16.16 -25.84
N CYS A 358 -8.15 15.87 -25.46
CA CYS A 358 -9.34 16.32 -26.21
C CYS A 358 -9.50 17.85 -26.26
N TYR A 359 -8.74 18.60 -25.49
CA TYR A 359 -8.89 20.07 -25.44
C TYR A 359 -7.86 20.87 -26.25
N ASN A 360 -6.68 20.33 -26.60
CA ASN A 360 -5.62 21.18 -27.20
C ASN A 360 -4.57 20.48 -28.07
N SER A 361 -4.76 19.28 -28.63
CA SER A 361 -3.70 18.70 -29.47
C SER A 361 -4.17 18.28 -30.87
N PRO A 362 -3.45 18.68 -31.92
CA PRO A 362 -3.77 18.27 -33.31
C PRO A 362 -3.15 16.94 -33.74
N SER A 363 -2.48 16.18 -32.88
CA SER A 363 -1.93 14.87 -33.30
C SER A 363 -2.11 13.75 -32.26
N PRO A 364 -2.60 12.57 -32.69
CA PRO A 364 -2.73 11.39 -31.83
C PRO A 364 -1.41 10.75 -31.38
N SER A 365 -0.26 11.23 -31.86
CA SER A 365 1.05 10.60 -31.65
C SER A 365 1.70 10.89 -30.28
N GLU A 366 1.12 11.78 -29.46
CA GLU A 366 1.64 12.12 -28.13
C GLU A 366 0.79 11.58 -26.96
N CYS A 367 -0.20 10.75 -27.25
CA CYS A 367 -1.00 10.13 -26.20
C CYS A 367 -0.25 8.94 -25.58
N TYR A 368 -0.15 8.93 -24.23
CA TYR A 368 0.25 7.74 -23.51
C TYR A 368 -0.76 6.62 -23.78
N VAL A 369 -0.27 5.55 -24.40
CA VAL A 369 -1.01 4.29 -24.52
C VAL A 369 -0.47 3.37 -23.42
N PRO A 370 -1.29 3.00 -22.43
CA PRO A 370 -0.85 2.05 -21.42
C PRO A 370 -0.42 0.76 -22.11
N PRO A 371 0.63 0.06 -21.60
CA PRO A 371 0.98 -1.26 -22.12
C PRO A 371 -0.29 -2.12 -22.10
N CYS A 372 -0.52 -2.88 -23.16
CA CYS A 372 -1.64 -3.82 -23.23
C CYS A 372 -1.68 -4.60 -21.92
N LEU A 373 -2.84 -4.61 -21.26
CA LEU A 373 -3.06 -5.52 -20.14
C LEU A 373 -2.72 -6.92 -20.64
N PRO A 374 -1.89 -7.70 -19.93
CA PRO A 374 -1.50 -9.01 -20.37
C PRO A 374 -2.75 -9.82 -20.70
N CYS A 375 -2.88 -10.18 -21.97
CA CYS A 375 -3.92 -11.10 -22.41
C CYS A 375 -3.65 -12.42 -21.72
N ALA A 376 -4.61 -12.99 -21.07
CA ALA A 376 -4.70 -14.29 -20.40
C ALA A 376 -3.37 -14.92 -19.91
N PRO A 377 -3.36 -15.58 -18.77
CA PRO A 377 -2.17 -16.29 -18.29
C PRO A 377 -1.67 -17.24 -19.39
N PRO A 378 -0.33 -17.42 -19.54
CA PRO A 378 0.22 -18.33 -20.53
C PRO A 378 -0.43 -19.70 -20.37
N THR A 379 -0.81 -20.31 -21.49
CA THR A 379 -1.54 -21.59 -21.57
C THR A 379 -0.86 -22.77 -20.86
N ASN A 380 0.37 -22.59 -20.40
CA ASN A 380 1.18 -23.61 -19.73
C ASN A 380 1.24 -23.45 -18.21
N TRP A 381 0.50 -22.51 -17.64
CA TRP A 381 0.42 -22.37 -16.18
C TRP A 381 -0.67 -23.28 -15.64
N THR A 382 -0.30 -24.50 -15.33
CA THR A 382 -1.18 -25.43 -14.61
C THR A 382 -1.12 -25.10 -13.13
N CYS A 383 -2.18 -24.51 -12.61
CA CYS A 383 -2.39 -24.46 -11.16
C CYS A 383 -2.60 -25.90 -10.68
N GLU A 384 -1.69 -26.43 -9.86
CA GLU A 384 -1.85 -27.75 -9.21
C GLU A 384 -2.88 -27.70 -8.06
N CYS A 385 -3.79 -26.74 -8.08
CA CYS A 385 -4.89 -26.65 -7.12
C CYS A 385 -5.90 -27.76 -7.37
N PRO A 386 -6.49 -28.35 -6.29
CA PRO A 386 -7.62 -29.27 -6.41
C PRO A 386 -8.76 -28.64 -7.22
N ASP A 387 -9.55 -29.47 -7.88
CA ASP A 387 -10.64 -29.02 -8.78
C ASP A 387 -11.65 -28.03 -8.14
N SER A 388 -11.74 -28.01 -6.82
CA SER A 388 -12.51 -27.01 -6.05
C SER A 388 -12.02 -25.57 -6.21
N CYS A 389 -10.79 -25.32 -6.69
CA CYS A 389 -10.26 -24.00 -6.98
C CYS A 389 -10.56 -23.51 -8.41
N ARG A 390 -11.05 -24.41 -9.27
CA ARG A 390 -11.53 -24.11 -10.62
C ARG A 390 -12.96 -23.59 -10.61
N ASP A 391 -13.28 -22.69 -9.68
CA ASP A 391 -14.61 -22.11 -9.59
C ASP A 391 -15.00 -21.48 -10.94
N GLU A 392 -16.25 -21.67 -11.37
CA GLU A 392 -16.86 -21.04 -12.55
C GLU A 392 -16.59 -19.52 -12.59
N TYR A 393 -16.34 -18.91 -11.44
CA TYR A 393 -16.00 -17.52 -11.27
C TYR A 393 -14.62 -17.16 -11.87
N LEU A 394 -13.56 -17.99 -11.65
CA LEU A 394 -12.26 -17.76 -12.30
C LEU A 394 -12.35 -17.97 -13.82
N ALA A 395 -13.14 -18.94 -14.25
CA ALA A 395 -13.41 -19.16 -15.67
C ALA A 395 -14.28 -18.02 -16.28
N SER A 396 -15.14 -17.36 -15.52
CA SER A 396 -15.90 -16.20 -15.99
C SER A 396 -15.03 -14.95 -16.10
N ILE A 397 -14.16 -14.69 -15.12
CA ILE A 397 -13.19 -13.59 -15.18
C ILE A 397 -12.20 -13.79 -16.35
N CYS A 398 -11.66 -14.99 -16.53
CA CYS A 398 -10.80 -15.29 -17.68
C CYS A 398 -11.53 -15.14 -19.02
N ARG A 399 -12.82 -15.45 -19.11
CA ARG A 399 -13.63 -15.25 -20.32
C ARG A 399 -13.98 -13.78 -20.56
N GLU A 400 -14.24 -12.99 -19.52
CA GLU A 400 -14.50 -11.56 -19.64
C GLU A 400 -13.22 -10.73 -19.90
N MET A 401 -12.05 -11.23 -19.47
CA MET A 401 -10.74 -10.65 -19.73
C MET A 401 -10.11 -11.11 -21.07
N THR A 402 -10.78 -11.94 -21.86
CA THR A 402 -10.31 -12.25 -23.21
C THR A 402 -10.32 -10.96 -24.04
N CYS A 403 -9.14 -10.39 -24.15
CA CYS A 403 -8.83 -9.28 -25.01
C CYS A 403 -9.29 -9.63 -26.43
N ARG A 404 -10.29 -8.96 -26.95
CA ARG A 404 -10.59 -8.96 -28.38
C ARG A 404 -9.51 -8.14 -29.07
N CYS A 405 -8.29 -8.68 -29.13
CA CYS A 405 -7.24 -8.15 -29.99
C CYS A 405 -7.68 -8.32 -31.44
N GLY A 406 -8.32 -7.30 -32.00
CA GLY A 406 -8.78 -7.33 -33.38
C GLY A 406 -9.79 -6.26 -33.76
N ASN A 407 -10.45 -5.60 -32.84
CA ASN A 407 -11.38 -4.50 -33.17
C ASN A 407 -11.04 -3.24 -32.39
N THR A 408 -10.82 -2.17 -33.12
CA THR A 408 -10.44 -0.82 -32.70
C THR A 408 -11.51 -0.04 -31.93
N GLU A 409 -12.56 -0.67 -31.46
CA GLU A 409 -13.53 -0.06 -30.54
C GLU A 409 -13.35 -0.63 -29.14
N LEU A 410 -12.51 0.03 -28.35
CA LEU A 410 -12.40 -0.16 -26.91
C LEU A 410 -13.68 0.35 -26.22
N SER A 411 -14.76 -0.40 -26.31
CA SER A 411 -15.95 -0.19 -25.49
C SER A 411 -15.85 -0.94 -24.16
N TRP A 412 -14.72 -0.82 -23.47
CA TRP A 412 -14.65 -1.27 -22.09
C TRP A 412 -15.19 -0.16 -21.20
N LYS A 413 -16.47 -0.21 -20.90
CA LYS A 413 -17.02 0.52 -19.75
C LYS A 413 -16.73 -0.33 -18.54
N PRO A 414 -16.06 0.21 -17.48
CA PRO A 414 -16.11 -0.45 -16.19
C PRO A 414 -17.61 -0.58 -15.89
N ARG A 415 -18.12 -1.80 -15.84
CA ARG A 415 -19.39 -2.01 -15.14
C ARG A 415 -19.12 -1.45 -13.74
N GLU A 416 -20.05 -0.64 -13.24
CA GLU A 416 -20.10 -0.33 -11.81
C GLU A 416 -20.26 -1.67 -11.09
N PHE A 417 -19.14 -2.34 -10.85
CA PHE A 417 -19.09 -3.55 -10.07
C PHE A 417 -19.14 -3.12 -8.62
N ASP A 418 -20.32 -3.10 -8.11
CA ASP A 418 -20.62 -3.08 -6.68
C ASP A 418 -20.25 -4.45 -6.07
N PHE A 419 -18.98 -4.86 -6.28
CA PHE A 419 -18.45 -6.15 -5.84
C PHE A 419 -18.48 -6.30 -4.31
N TYR A 420 -18.50 -5.19 -3.59
CA TYR A 420 -18.54 -5.21 -2.13
C TYR A 420 -19.94 -5.34 -1.55
N THR A 421 -20.99 -4.91 -2.27
CA THR A 421 -22.37 -4.93 -1.73
C THR A 421 -23.10 -6.23 -2.04
N ASP A 422 -22.98 -6.78 -3.25
CA ASP A 422 -23.87 -7.87 -3.68
C ASP A 422 -23.46 -9.25 -3.14
N ARG A 423 -22.16 -9.55 -2.98
CA ARG A 423 -21.69 -10.82 -2.38
C ARG A 423 -21.55 -10.77 -0.86
N ALA A 424 -21.12 -9.64 -0.30
CA ALA A 424 -21.13 -9.47 1.15
C ALA A 424 -22.55 -9.50 1.71
N THR A 425 -23.55 -9.00 1.00
CA THR A 425 -24.98 -9.11 1.38
C THR A 425 -25.54 -10.50 1.15
N LYS A 426 -25.25 -11.18 0.04
CA LYS A 426 -25.70 -12.57 -0.18
C LYS A 426 -25.00 -13.57 0.74
N GLY A 427 -23.70 -13.42 0.99
CA GLY A 427 -22.99 -14.21 2.00
C GLY A 427 -23.44 -13.93 3.42
N ARG A 428 -23.86 -12.69 3.74
CA ARG A 428 -24.45 -12.34 5.05
C ARG A 428 -25.86 -12.85 5.20
N GLN A 429 -26.68 -12.84 4.15
CA GLN A 429 -28.03 -13.40 4.18
C GLN A 429 -27.99 -14.90 4.46
N SER A 430 -27.11 -15.65 3.76
CA SER A 430 -26.86 -17.07 4.02
C SER A 430 -26.29 -17.36 5.42
N MET A 431 -25.44 -16.48 5.95
CA MET A 431 -24.93 -16.60 7.33
C MET A 431 -25.97 -16.19 8.38
N MET A 432 -26.87 -15.25 8.09
CA MET A 432 -27.96 -14.87 9.00
C MET A 432 -29.04 -15.95 9.06
N ASP A 433 -29.37 -16.60 7.92
CA ASP A 433 -30.37 -17.69 7.89
C ASP A 433 -29.88 -18.95 8.63
N HIS A 434 -28.56 -19.16 8.72
CA HIS A 434 -27.97 -20.21 9.58
C HIS A 434 -27.79 -19.80 11.04
N SER A 435 -27.76 -18.52 11.37
CA SER A 435 -27.59 -18.05 12.75
C SER A 435 -28.88 -18.02 13.56
N ALA A 436 -30.05 -18.10 12.88
CA ALA A 436 -31.35 -18.19 13.55
C ALA A 436 -31.58 -19.53 14.28
N ALA A 437 -30.74 -20.54 14.06
CA ALA A 437 -30.85 -21.86 14.67
C ALA A 437 -29.93 -22.11 15.87
N CYS A 438 -29.06 -21.14 16.23
CA CYS A 438 -28.14 -21.34 17.36
C CYS A 438 -27.86 -20.01 18.10
N ASN A 439 -28.40 -19.89 19.31
CA ASN A 439 -28.24 -18.71 20.17
C ASN A 439 -26.79 -18.44 20.61
N ASP A 440 -25.82 -19.28 20.24
CA ASP A 440 -24.39 -19.22 20.65
C ASP A 440 -23.45 -18.71 19.55
N CYS A 441 -23.95 -18.40 18.34
CA CYS A 441 -23.14 -18.08 17.18
C CYS A 441 -23.11 -16.59 16.83
N ARG A 442 -22.96 -15.69 17.82
CA ARG A 442 -22.82 -14.24 17.56
C ARG A 442 -21.42 -13.77 17.14
N MET A 443 -20.42 -14.66 17.12
CA MET A 443 -19.06 -14.32 16.70
C MET A 443 -18.61 -15.12 15.48
N PRO A 444 -17.85 -14.49 14.53
CA PRO A 444 -17.18 -15.21 13.46
C PRO A 444 -16.31 -16.34 14.04
N LYS A 445 -16.26 -17.50 13.35
CA LYS A 445 -15.47 -18.66 13.79
C LYS A 445 -14.02 -18.30 14.15
N SER A 446 -13.39 -17.39 13.37
CA SER A 446 -12.03 -16.88 13.61
C SER A 446 -11.87 -16.15 14.95
N VAL A 447 -12.85 -15.34 15.34
CA VAL A 447 -12.82 -14.60 16.62
C VAL A 447 -13.05 -15.56 17.81
N ARG A 448 -13.91 -16.57 17.63
CA ARG A 448 -14.19 -17.59 18.63
C ARG A 448 -12.96 -18.46 18.87
N ILE A 449 -12.26 -18.88 17.83
CA ILE A 449 -11.02 -19.68 17.94
C ILE A 449 -9.91 -18.86 18.60
N ALA A 450 -9.75 -17.56 18.24
CA ALA A 450 -8.79 -16.68 18.88
C ALA A 450 -9.11 -16.48 20.37
N GLN A 451 -10.38 -16.46 20.74
CA GLN A 451 -10.83 -16.33 22.11
C GLN A 451 -10.69 -17.63 22.92
N GLU A 452 -10.91 -18.79 22.30
CA GLU A 452 -10.61 -20.11 22.88
C GLU A 452 -9.12 -20.30 23.10
N ILE A 453 -8.27 -19.87 22.18
CA ILE A 453 -6.81 -19.87 22.34
C ILE A 453 -6.39 -18.98 23.52
N ARG A 454 -6.95 -17.75 23.64
CA ARG A 454 -6.71 -16.88 24.80
C ARG A 454 -7.20 -17.47 26.13
N ASN A 455 -8.33 -18.15 26.13
CA ASN A 455 -8.89 -18.74 27.35
C ASN A 455 -8.09 -19.96 27.79
N ARG A 456 -7.58 -20.77 26.86
CA ARG A 456 -6.66 -21.88 27.18
C ARG A 456 -5.31 -21.41 27.72
N ALA A 457 -4.84 -20.22 27.32
CA ALA A 457 -3.61 -19.62 27.84
C ALA A 457 -3.77 -19.06 29.28
N LYS A 458 -5.00 -18.80 29.73
CA LYS A 458 -5.28 -18.23 31.06
C LYS A 458 -5.52 -19.25 32.16
N THR A 459 -5.69 -20.54 31.84
CA THR A 459 -5.82 -21.59 32.87
C THR A 459 -4.43 -22.00 33.37
N PRO A 460 -4.07 -21.70 34.62
CA PRO A 460 -2.81 -22.20 35.18
C PRO A 460 -2.90 -23.72 35.30
N ARG A 461 -1.98 -24.45 34.66
CA ARG A 461 -1.79 -25.85 34.95
C ARG A 461 -1.14 -25.95 36.35
N CYS A 462 -1.87 -26.47 37.32
CA CYS A 462 -1.26 -26.99 38.52
C CYS A 462 -0.28 -28.09 38.10
N LEU A 463 1.00 -27.93 38.42
CA LEU A 463 1.98 -28.97 38.34
C LEU A 463 1.60 -30.00 39.42
N PRO A 464 1.59 -31.32 39.14
CA PRO A 464 1.51 -32.33 40.17
C PRO A 464 2.81 -32.29 40.97
N THR A 465 2.65 -32.27 42.29
CA THR A 465 3.72 -32.41 43.27
C THR A 465 4.46 -33.72 43.12
#